data_d37cd7f92db6b9f618182c09ea8c5a4e
#
_entry.id   d37cd7f92db6b9f618182c09ea8c5a4e
#
_cell.length_a   1.000
_cell.length_b   1.000
_cell.length_c   1.000
_cell.angle_alpha   90.00
_cell.angle_beta   90.00
_cell.angle_gamma   90.00
#
_symmetry.space_group_name_H-M   'P 1'
#
loop_
_entity.id
_entity.type
_entity.pdbx_description
1 polymer ?
#
loop_
_entity_poly.entity_id
_entity_poly.type
_entity_poly.pdbx_seq_one_letter_code
_entity_poly.pdbx_strand_id
1 'polypeptide(L)'
;MKRIAIIPARSGSKGLKDKNIIDLCGKPLIAYSIEAALETNLFDHVIVSTDSEHYAEIAQQYGAEVMMRGEALSNDKATTFMVLEDILKNRLQESIDYFVLLQPTSPLRTSKHITEAIEKFESKIEHFDFLVSMKEAEHAKVLVNPIDDDESLKYFDTDFSNYRRQGYKDYSPNGAIFIAKPDSYLEQKHFFGAKALSYIMNDKDSIDIDGILDLLVAKLLINSDIE
;
A
#
# COMPACT_ATOMS: atom_id res chain seq x y z
N MET A 1 -22.52 -2.13 2.97
CA MET A 1 -21.41 -3.07 3.17
C MET A 1 -20.59 -2.61 4.34
N LYS A 2 -20.13 -3.53 5.18
CA LYS A 2 -19.28 -3.27 6.32
C LYS A 2 -17.82 -3.37 5.92
N ARG A 3 -17.06 -2.28 6.08
CA ARG A 3 -15.70 -2.16 5.56
C ARG A 3 -14.78 -1.41 6.52
N ILE A 4 -13.55 -1.86 6.59
CA ILE A 4 -12.53 -1.26 7.44
C ILE A 4 -11.30 -0.86 6.63
N ALA A 5 -10.62 0.22 7.04
CA ALA A 5 -9.28 0.56 6.60
C ALA A 5 -8.25 0.05 7.60
N ILE A 6 -7.19 -0.58 7.13
CA ILE A 6 -6.06 -1.04 7.96
C ILE A 6 -4.79 -0.36 7.48
N ILE A 7 -4.10 0.31 8.41
CA ILE A 7 -2.87 1.06 8.17
C ILE A 7 -1.77 0.45 9.05
N PRO A 8 -0.93 -0.46 8.53
CA PRO A 8 0.15 -1.06 9.30
C PRO A 8 1.35 -0.11 9.41
N ALA A 9 1.76 0.22 10.62
CA ALA A 9 2.83 1.17 10.91
C ALA A 9 3.76 0.65 12.01
N ARG A 10 4.76 -0.16 11.66
CA ARG A 10 5.78 -0.59 12.62
C ARG A 10 6.82 0.51 12.86
N SER A 11 7.40 0.55 14.08
CA SER A 11 8.43 1.52 14.47
C SER A 11 9.82 1.22 13.89
N GLY A 12 10.18 -0.04 13.70
CA GLY A 12 11.52 -0.46 13.31
C GLY A 12 11.83 -0.37 11.79
N SER A 13 11.72 0.80 11.17
CA SER A 13 12.04 0.97 9.75
C SER A 13 13.54 1.01 9.48
N LYS A 14 14.05 0.20 8.52
CA LYS A 14 15.49 0.08 8.22
C LYS A 14 16.04 1.21 7.33
N GLY A 15 15.26 1.68 6.37
CA GLY A 15 15.72 2.68 5.39
C GLY A 15 15.75 4.09 5.97
N LEU A 16 14.62 4.55 6.50
CA LEU A 16 14.50 5.83 7.20
C LEU A 16 14.06 5.55 8.64
N LYS A 17 14.81 6.07 9.61
CA LYS A 17 14.45 5.94 11.03
C LYS A 17 13.07 6.57 11.26
N ASP A 18 12.21 5.86 11.97
CA ASP A 18 10.85 6.28 12.28
C ASP A 18 10.04 6.72 11.05
N LYS A 19 10.23 6.03 9.93
CA LYS A 19 9.69 6.37 8.60
C LYS A 19 8.21 6.76 8.66
N ASN A 20 7.37 5.97 9.33
CA ASN A 20 5.93 6.18 9.33
C ASN A 20 5.46 7.45 10.08
N ILE A 21 6.32 8.05 10.91
CA ILE A 21 6.03 9.32 11.59
C ILE A 21 6.99 10.45 11.19
N ILE A 22 7.83 10.23 10.17
CA ILE A 22 8.74 11.27 9.68
C ILE A 22 7.94 12.49 9.22
N ASP A 23 8.49 13.68 9.46
CA ASP A 23 7.85 14.91 9.00
C ASP A 23 7.80 14.99 7.47
N LEU A 24 6.60 15.16 6.95
CA LEU A 24 6.32 15.45 5.55
C LEU A 24 5.45 16.72 5.49
N CYS A 25 6.07 17.84 5.17
CA CYS A 25 5.40 19.15 5.04
C CYS A 25 4.57 19.54 6.28
N GLY A 26 5.12 19.34 7.49
CA GLY A 26 4.49 19.72 8.75
C GLY A 26 3.51 18.69 9.33
N LYS A 27 3.39 17.50 8.73
CA LYS A 27 2.58 16.39 9.24
C LYS A 27 3.41 15.10 9.33
N PRO A 28 3.16 14.21 10.30
CA PRO A 28 3.74 12.87 10.30
C PRO A 28 3.22 12.06 9.10
N LEU A 29 4.08 11.28 8.47
CA LEU A 29 3.75 10.53 7.23
C LEU A 29 2.47 9.70 7.35
N ILE A 30 2.25 9.02 8.47
CA ILE A 30 1.06 8.19 8.71
C ILE A 30 -0.25 9.00 8.65
N ALA A 31 -0.20 10.30 9.00
CA ALA A 31 -1.39 11.17 9.04
C ALA A 31 -2.06 11.30 7.67
N TYR A 32 -1.27 11.32 6.59
CA TYR A 32 -1.81 11.36 5.22
C TYR A 32 -2.72 10.19 4.90
N SER A 33 -2.33 8.99 5.36
CA SER A 33 -3.14 7.79 5.15
C SER A 33 -4.39 7.77 6.03
N ILE A 34 -4.29 8.24 7.26
CA ILE A 34 -5.41 8.32 8.19
C ILE A 34 -6.44 9.34 7.69
N GLU A 35 -6.00 10.56 7.40
CA GLU A 35 -6.87 11.64 6.90
C GLU A 35 -7.57 11.22 5.61
N ALA A 36 -6.82 10.69 4.62
CA ALA A 36 -7.40 10.23 3.37
C ALA A 36 -8.44 9.12 3.54
N ALA A 37 -8.27 8.22 4.51
CA ALA A 37 -9.25 7.20 4.83
C ALA A 37 -10.50 7.81 5.48
N LEU A 38 -10.33 8.65 6.49
CA LEU A 38 -11.43 9.29 7.22
C LEU A 38 -12.26 10.22 6.34
N GLU A 39 -11.63 11.00 5.47
CA GLU A 39 -12.28 11.92 4.52
C GLU A 39 -13.24 11.21 3.56
N THR A 40 -13.04 9.92 3.26
CA THR A 40 -13.98 9.17 2.41
C THR A 40 -15.35 9.03 3.04
N ASN A 41 -15.44 9.02 4.38
CA ASN A 41 -16.64 8.67 5.15
C ASN A 41 -17.22 7.30 4.76
N LEU A 42 -16.41 6.38 4.23
CA LEU A 42 -16.86 5.08 3.75
C LEU A 42 -16.55 3.93 4.70
N PHE A 43 -15.66 4.12 5.68
CA PHE A 43 -15.22 3.07 6.59
C PHE A 43 -15.97 3.06 7.90
N ASP A 44 -16.33 1.87 8.38
CA ASP A 44 -16.87 1.67 9.73
C ASP A 44 -15.75 1.85 10.78
N HIS A 45 -14.50 1.46 10.44
CA HIS A 45 -13.32 1.64 11.28
C HIS A 45 -12.09 2.00 10.43
N VAL A 46 -11.28 2.95 10.92
CA VAL A 46 -9.94 3.25 10.39
C VAL A 46 -8.93 2.87 11.45
N ILE A 47 -8.22 1.76 11.21
CA ILE A 47 -7.40 1.08 12.21
C ILE A 47 -5.92 1.23 11.86
N VAL A 48 -5.14 1.77 12.78
CA VAL A 48 -3.66 1.73 12.73
C VAL A 48 -3.17 0.56 13.57
N SER A 49 -2.39 -0.34 12.95
CA SER A 49 -1.72 -1.43 13.65
C SER A 49 -0.25 -1.09 13.88
N THR A 50 0.16 -0.96 15.14
CA THR A 50 1.52 -0.54 15.51
C THR A 50 2.03 -1.29 16.75
N ASP A 51 3.35 -1.29 16.92
CA ASP A 51 4.09 -1.81 18.06
C ASP A 51 4.59 -0.70 19.00
N SER A 52 4.38 0.56 18.64
CA SER A 52 4.89 1.73 19.34
C SER A 52 3.78 2.55 19.97
N GLU A 53 3.85 2.75 21.29
CA GLU A 53 2.95 3.66 22.01
C GLU A 53 2.99 5.08 21.42
N HIS A 54 4.18 5.57 21.04
CA HIS A 54 4.32 6.88 20.42
C HIS A 54 3.60 6.97 19.06
N TYR A 55 3.66 5.91 18.23
CA TYR A 55 2.92 5.88 16.96
C TYR A 55 1.41 5.78 17.21
N ALA A 56 1.01 5.06 18.26
CA ALA A 56 -0.37 4.94 18.68
C ALA A 56 -0.96 6.31 19.09
N GLU A 57 -0.23 7.08 19.90
CA GLU A 57 -0.63 8.44 20.31
C GLU A 57 -0.83 9.35 19.08
N ILE A 58 0.11 9.32 18.13
CA ILE A 58 0.02 10.09 16.89
C ILE A 58 -1.23 9.65 16.09
N ALA A 59 -1.43 8.35 15.90
CA ALA A 59 -2.55 7.84 15.14
C ALA A 59 -3.90 8.26 15.74
N GLN A 60 -4.02 8.20 17.07
CA GLN A 60 -5.22 8.64 17.80
C GLN A 60 -5.46 10.15 17.67
N GLN A 61 -4.40 10.98 17.70
CA GLN A 61 -4.50 12.43 17.48
C GLN A 61 -5.09 12.76 16.10
N TYR A 62 -4.84 11.93 15.08
CA TYR A 62 -5.40 12.06 13.74
C TYR A 62 -6.73 11.31 13.53
N GLY A 63 -7.31 10.74 14.60
CA GLY A 63 -8.66 10.16 14.61
C GLY A 63 -8.74 8.68 14.25
N ALA A 64 -7.62 7.96 14.15
CA ALA A 64 -7.63 6.53 13.91
C ALA A 64 -7.83 5.73 15.20
N GLU A 65 -8.47 4.56 15.09
CA GLU A 65 -8.43 3.52 16.11
C GLU A 65 -7.06 2.82 16.09
N VAL A 66 -6.62 2.35 17.25
CA VAL A 66 -5.31 1.69 17.36
C VAL A 66 -5.45 0.25 17.81
N MET A 67 -4.77 -0.63 17.09
CA MET A 67 -4.54 -2.02 17.48
C MET A 67 -3.04 -2.23 17.76
N MET A 68 -2.68 -2.28 19.04
CA MET A 68 -1.31 -2.61 19.45
C MET A 68 -0.97 -4.04 19.10
N ARG A 69 0.21 -4.27 18.53
CA ARG A 69 0.73 -5.61 18.17
C ARG A 69 2.02 -5.91 18.91
N GLY A 70 2.21 -7.20 19.23
CA GLY A 70 3.42 -7.66 19.92
C GLY A 70 4.65 -7.76 19.01
N GLU A 71 5.80 -8.02 19.63
CA GLU A 71 7.10 -8.14 18.97
C GLU A 71 7.12 -9.17 17.82
N ALA A 72 6.39 -10.27 17.96
CA ALA A 72 6.31 -11.32 16.93
C ALA A 72 5.76 -10.81 15.59
N LEU A 73 4.90 -9.76 15.62
CA LEU A 73 4.31 -9.13 14.44
C LEU A 73 5.00 -7.81 14.03
N SER A 74 6.13 -7.48 14.66
CA SER A 74 6.82 -6.20 14.48
C SER A 74 8.29 -6.33 14.11
N ASN A 75 8.87 -7.51 14.24
CA ASN A 75 10.25 -7.80 13.84
C ASN A 75 10.40 -7.95 12.31
N ASP A 76 11.64 -8.07 11.84
CA ASP A 76 11.95 -8.17 10.41
C ASP A 76 11.42 -9.41 9.69
N LYS A 77 10.96 -10.42 10.41
CA LYS A 77 10.36 -11.64 9.85
C LYS A 77 8.84 -11.51 9.74
N ALA A 78 8.25 -10.51 10.38
CA ALA A 78 6.82 -10.26 10.33
C ALA A 78 6.41 -9.78 8.92
N THR A 79 5.56 -10.56 8.27
CA THR A 79 5.00 -10.21 6.97
C THR A 79 3.72 -9.42 7.12
N THR A 80 3.33 -8.68 6.08
CA THR A 80 2.01 -8.02 6.04
C THR A 80 0.88 -9.03 6.25
N PHE A 81 1.01 -10.25 5.70
CA PHE A 81 0.03 -11.30 5.91
C PHE A 81 -0.17 -11.64 7.38
N MET A 82 0.91 -11.85 8.15
CA MET A 82 0.82 -12.17 9.58
C MET A 82 0.08 -11.09 10.38
N VAL A 83 0.34 -9.82 10.06
CA VAL A 83 -0.33 -8.68 10.71
C VAL A 83 -1.81 -8.65 10.36
N LEU A 84 -2.15 -8.79 9.09
CA LEU A 84 -3.55 -8.79 8.64
C LEU A 84 -4.30 -10.02 9.15
N GLU A 85 -3.68 -11.19 9.17
CA GLU A 85 -4.25 -12.42 9.73
C GLU A 85 -4.59 -12.25 11.21
N ASP A 86 -3.68 -11.67 12.01
CA ASP A 86 -3.93 -11.39 13.44
C ASP A 86 -5.14 -10.45 13.63
N ILE A 87 -5.21 -9.39 12.84
CA ILE A 87 -6.34 -8.47 12.89
C ILE A 87 -7.64 -9.18 12.52
N LEU A 88 -7.68 -9.84 11.38
CA LEU A 88 -8.89 -10.44 10.82
C LEU A 88 -9.43 -11.60 11.67
N LYS A 89 -8.55 -12.44 12.24
CA LYS A 89 -8.96 -13.63 13.01
C LYS A 89 -9.13 -13.37 14.51
N ASN A 90 -8.27 -12.52 15.08
CA ASN A 90 -8.13 -12.47 16.54
C ASN A 90 -8.56 -11.14 17.16
N ARG A 91 -8.69 -10.08 16.39
CA ARG A 91 -8.92 -8.73 16.91
C ARG A 91 -10.26 -8.15 16.52
N LEU A 92 -10.79 -8.48 15.36
CA LEU A 92 -12.13 -8.03 14.96
C LEU A 92 -13.19 -8.83 15.71
N GLN A 93 -14.12 -8.10 16.35
CA GLN A 93 -15.24 -8.69 17.08
C GLN A 93 -16.46 -8.93 16.19
N GLU A 94 -16.41 -8.48 14.95
CA GLU A 94 -17.51 -8.50 14.01
C GLU A 94 -17.05 -8.91 12.59
N SER A 95 -17.96 -9.48 11.82
CA SER A 95 -17.70 -9.78 10.42
C SER A 95 -17.73 -8.52 9.58
N ILE A 96 -16.83 -8.45 8.61
CA ILE A 96 -16.73 -7.38 7.62
C ILE A 96 -16.87 -7.97 6.20
N ASP A 97 -17.41 -7.17 5.27
CA ASP A 97 -17.54 -7.60 3.88
C ASP A 97 -16.18 -7.61 3.17
N TYR A 98 -15.37 -6.58 3.42
CA TYR A 98 -13.98 -6.48 2.94
C TYR A 98 -13.17 -5.48 3.76
N PHE A 99 -11.85 -5.55 3.62
CA PHE A 99 -10.93 -4.57 4.18
C PHE A 99 -10.11 -3.87 3.09
N VAL A 100 -9.64 -2.66 3.41
CA VAL A 100 -8.75 -1.86 2.57
C VAL A 100 -7.44 -1.65 3.32
N LEU A 101 -6.35 -2.21 2.80
CA LEU A 101 -5.00 -1.97 3.30
C LEU A 101 -4.44 -0.71 2.65
N LEU A 102 -4.04 0.26 3.47
CA LEU A 102 -3.45 1.53 3.06
C LEU A 102 -2.05 1.65 3.64
N GLN A 103 -1.02 1.60 2.81
CA GLN A 103 0.34 1.77 3.30
C GLN A 103 0.61 3.24 3.65
N PRO A 104 1.23 3.54 4.82
CA PRO A 104 1.61 4.90 5.21
C PRO A 104 2.56 5.56 4.22
N THR A 105 3.37 4.76 3.54
CA THR A 105 4.44 5.21 2.63
C THR A 105 3.94 5.79 1.30
N SER A 106 2.63 5.76 1.04
CA SER A 106 2.00 6.35 -0.15
C SER A 106 1.20 7.62 0.20
N PRO A 107 1.86 8.76 0.55
CA PRO A 107 1.19 9.95 1.07
C PRO A 107 0.38 10.72 0.03
N LEU A 108 0.65 10.53 -1.26
CA LEU A 108 -0.04 11.24 -2.35
C LEU A 108 -1.33 10.52 -2.79
N ARG A 109 -1.64 9.38 -2.20
CA ARG A 109 -2.94 8.72 -2.33
C ARG A 109 -3.99 9.52 -1.54
N THR A 110 -4.98 10.03 -2.23
CA THR A 110 -6.06 10.86 -1.68
C THR A 110 -7.31 10.05 -1.34
N SER A 111 -8.25 10.66 -0.64
CA SER A 111 -9.60 10.11 -0.40
C SER A 111 -10.35 9.80 -1.70
N LYS A 112 -10.14 10.59 -2.77
CA LYS A 112 -10.70 10.34 -4.10
C LYS A 112 -10.23 8.99 -4.66
N HIS A 113 -8.92 8.70 -4.61
CA HIS A 113 -8.37 7.43 -5.08
C HIS A 113 -8.94 6.23 -4.32
N ILE A 114 -9.11 6.37 -3.00
CA ILE A 114 -9.71 5.33 -2.17
C ILE A 114 -11.17 5.10 -2.57
N THR A 115 -11.94 6.17 -2.74
CA THR A 115 -13.34 6.11 -3.15
C THR A 115 -13.52 5.44 -4.50
N GLU A 116 -12.76 5.88 -5.51
CA GLU A 116 -12.80 5.29 -6.86
C GLU A 116 -12.41 3.80 -6.89
N ALA A 117 -11.40 3.41 -6.08
CA ALA A 117 -11.00 2.02 -5.94
C ALA A 117 -12.09 1.16 -5.30
N ILE A 118 -12.75 1.68 -4.25
CA ILE A 118 -13.88 1.02 -3.59
C ILE A 118 -15.06 0.87 -4.55
N GLU A 119 -15.48 1.93 -5.23
CA GLU A 119 -16.56 1.90 -6.21
C GLU A 119 -16.29 0.88 -7.31
N LYS A 120 -15.06 0.86 -7.83
CA LYS A 120 -14.64 -0.13 -8.83
C LYS A 120 -14.73 -1.56 -8.30
N PHE A 121 -14.27 -1.81 -7.08
CA PHE A 121 -14.32 -3.12 -6.45
C PHE A 121 -15.77 -3.56 -6.21
N GLU A 122 -16.59 -2.69 -5.60
CA GLU A 122 -17.98 -2.98 -5.29
C GLU A 122 -18.82 -3.24 -6.55
N SER A 123 -18.57 -2.52 -7.65
CA SER A 123 -19.25 -2.74 -8.93
C SER A 123 -19.02 -4.13 -9.52
N LYS A 124 -18.02 -4.86 -9.05
CA LYS A 124 -17.61 -6.19 -9.56
C LYS A 124 -17.40 -7.23 -8.45
N ILE A 125 -17.88 -6.97 -7.24
CA ILE A 125 -17.63 -7.78 -6.04
C ILE A 125 -18.09 -9.24 -6.17
N GLU A 126 -19.09 -9.51 -7.03
CA GLU A 126 -19.58 -10.87 -7.31
C GLU A 126 -18.53 -11.73 -8.08
N HIS A 127 -17.61 -11.09 -8.77
CA HIS A 127 -16.65 -11.77 -9.65
C HIS A 127 -15.22 -11.73 -9.16
N PHE A 128 -14.90 -10.73 -8.31
CA PHE A 128 -13.55 -10.48 -7.83
C PHE A 128 -13.51 -10.44 -6.31
N ASP A 129 -12.41 -10.90 -5.76
CA ASP A 129 -12.16 -10.96 -4.32
C ASP A 129 -11.10 -9.95 -3.87
N PHE A 130 -10.36 -9.40 -4.83
CA PHE A 130 -9.24 -8.47 -4.59
C PHE A 130 -9.27 -7.28 -5.53
N LEU A 131 -8.66 -6.17 -5.08
CA LEU A 131 -8.26 -5.07 -5.94
C LEU A 131 -6.88 -4.58 -5.49
N VAL A 132 -6.01 -4.25 -6.47
CA VAL A 132 -4.67 -3.71 -6.22
C VAL A 132 -4.48 -2.44 -7.03
N SER A 133 -4.00 -1.38 -6.38
CA SER A 133 -3.58 -0.18 -7.09
C SER A 133 -2.25 -0.42 -7.81
N MET A 134 -2.21 0.03 -9.07
CA MET A 134 -1.11 -0.20 -10.00
C MET A 134 -0.68 1.12 -10.62
N LYS A 135 0.58 1.22 -11.03
CA LYS A 135 1.10 2.27 -11.91
C LYS A 135 1.71 1.67 -13.17
N GLU A 136 1.88 2.47 -14.21
CA GLU A 136 2.67 2.05 -15.37
C GLU A 136 4.11 1.79 -14.93
N ALA A 137 4.71 0.68 -15.38
CA ALA A 137 6.05 0.31 -14.98
C ALA A 137 7.09 1.19 -15.70
N GLU A 138 8.12 1.65 -14.98
CA GLU A 138 9.21 2.46 -15.55
C GLU A 138 9.96 1.72 -16.66
N HIS A 139 10.05 0.40 -16.53
CA HIS A 139 10.72 -0.48 -17.47
C HIS A 139 9.81 -1.62 -17.90
N ALA A 140 9.85 -1.96 -19.19
CA ALA A 140 9.18 -3.14 -19.69
C ALA A 140 9.72 -4.40 -18.99
N LYS A 141 8.87 -5.37 -18.73
CA LYS A 141 9.22 -6.62 -18.03
C LYS A 141 10.44 -7.31 -18.64
N VAL A 142 10.61 -7.25 -19.95
CA VAL A 142 11.75 -7.87 -20.68
C VAL A 142 13.10 -7.24 -20.30
N LEU A 143 13.12 -6.02 -19.73
CA LEU A 143 14.32 -5.32 -19.29
C LEU A 143 14.63 -5.51 -17.80
N VAL A 144 13.90 -6.34 -17.09
CA VAL A 144 14.06 -6.55 -15.64
C VAL A 144 14.41 -8.01 -15.39
N ASN A 145 15.69 -8.29 -15.22
CA ASN A 145 16.22 -9.62 -14.98
C ASN A 145 17.34 -9.57 -13.94
N PRO A 146 17.64 -10.68 -13.25
CA PRO A 146 18.77 -10.74 -12.33
C PRO A 146 20.12 -10.64 -13.08
N ILE A 147 21.15 -10.22 -12.37
CA ILE A 147 22.55 -10.35 -12.80
C ILE A 147 23.08 -11.68 -12.27
N ASP A 148 23.83 -12.42 -13.07
CA ASP A 148 24.43 -13.67 -12.64
C ASP A 148 25.67 -13.45 -11.76
N ASP A 149 26.10 -14.50 -11.04
CA ASP A 149 27.25 -14.45 -10.13
C ASP A 149 28.55 -14.09 -10.85
N ASP A 150 28.68 -14.38 -12.16
CA ASP A 150 29.82 -14.01 -13.02
C ASP A 150 29.67 -12.60 -13.63
N GLU A 151 28.69 -11.81 -13.15
CA GLU A 151 28.34 -10.47 -13.65
C GLU A 151 27.85 -10.44 -15.11
N SER A 152 27.53 -11.58 -15.71
CA SER A 152 27.00 -11.66 -17.06
C SER A 152 25.52 -11.31 -17.14
N LEU A 153 25.06 -10.82 -18.29
CA LEU A 153 23.68 -10.54 -18.61
C LEU A 153 22.96 -11.74 -19.26
N LYS A 154 23.33 -12.97 -18.93
CA LYS A 154 22.78 -14.19 -19.57
C LYS A 154 21.26 -14.31 -19.45
N TYR A 155 20.65 -13.71 -18.43
CA TYR A 155 19.20 -13.70 -18.24
C TYR A 155 18.47 -12.66 -19.12
N PHE A 156 19.23 -11.82 -19.83
CA PHE A 156 18.72 -10.89 -20.84
C PHE A 156 18.75 -11.49 -22.26
N ASP A 157 18.73 -12.82 -22.37
CA ASP A 157 18.71 -13.54 -23.65
C ASP A 157 17.32 -13.43 -24.31
N THR A 158 17.06 -12.25 -24.86
CA THR A 158 15.81 -11.90 -25.56
C THR A 158 16.20 -11.14 -26.85
N ASP A 159 15.49 -11.39 -27.92
CA ASP A 159 15.65 -10.62 -29.16
C ASP A 159 15.12 -9.18 -28.96
N PHE A 160 16.04 -8.24 -28.81
CA PHE A 160 15.76 -6.81 -28.69
C PHE A 160 15.74 -6.07 -30.04
N SER A 161 15.90 -6.75 -31.18
CA SER A 161 15.99 -6.11 -32.51
C SER A 161 14.76 -5.25 -32.83
N ASN A 162 13.58 -5.64 -32.35
CA ASN A 162 12.32 -4.93 -32.51
C ASN A 162 11.83 -4.23 -31.24
N TYR A 163 12.66 -4.14 -30.20
CA TYR A 163 12.29 -3.48 -28.95
C TYR A 163 12.03 -1.99 -29.17
N ARG A 164 10.87 -1.53 -28.74
CA ARG A 164 10.51 -0.10 -28.69
C ARG A 164 9.96 0.21 -27.32
N ARG A 165 10.57 1.15 -26.59
CA ARG A 165 10.19 1.56 -25.24
C ARG A 165 8.68 1.85 -25.13
N GLN A 166 8.10 2.53 -26.10
CA GLN A 166 6.67 2.87 -26.15
C GLN A 166 5.74 1.73 -26.60
N GLY A 167 6.28 0.58 -26.99
CA GLY A 167 5.51 -0.59 -27.46
C GLY A 167 5.02 -1.50 -26.34
N TYR A 168 5.45 -1.26 -25.10
CA TYR A 168 5.12 -2.08 -23.92
C TYR A 168 4.38 -1.24 -22.91
N LYS A 169 3.26 -1.77 -22.41
CA LYS A 169 2.50 -1.21 -21.28
C LYS A 169 2.41 -2.27 -20.20
N ASP A 170 3.49 -2.39 -19.45
CA ASP A 170 3.54 -3.21 -18.25
C ASP A 170 3.13 -2.38 -17.03
N TYR A 171 2.61 -3.02 -16.01
CA TYR A 171 2.15 -2.37 -14.79
C TYR A 171 2.78 -3.03 -13.57
N SER A 172 3.10 -2.23 -12.56
CA SER A 172 3.58 -2.69 -11.25
C SER A 172 2.68 -2.21 -10.12
N PRO A 173 2.55 -2.97 -9.01
CA PRO A 173 1.88 -2.45 -7.82
C PRO A 173 2.60 -1.20 -7.31
N ASN A 174 1.82 -0.20 -6.89
CA ASN A 174 2.37 1.04 -6.33
C ASN A 174 2.28 1.15 -4.79
N GLY A 175 1.79 0.11 -4.13
CA GLY A 175 1.71 0.07 -2.67
C GLY A 175 0.55 0.85 -2.05
N ALA A 176 -0.18 1.67 -2.80
CA ALA A 176 -1.09 2.67 -2.24
C ALA A 176 -2.41 2.10 -1.69
N ILE A 177 -3.07 1.18 -2.42
CA ILE A 177 -4.38 0.65 -2.08
C ILE A 177 -4.46 -0.84 -2.41
N PHE A 178 -4.85 -1.64 -1.42
CA PHE A 178 -5.19 -3.06 -1.61
C PHE A 178 -6.55 -3.32 -0.96
N ILE A 179 -7.46 -3.95 -1.68
CA ILE A 179 -8.77 -4.37 -1.16
C ILE A 179 -8.87 -5.88 -1.21
N ALA A 180 -9.43 -6.50 -0.18
CA ALA A 180 -9.68 -7.93 -0.18
C ALA A 180 -10.87 -8.33 0.69
N LYS A 181 -11.59 -9.38 0.26
CA LYS A 181 -12.50 -10.12 1.12
C LYS A 181 -11.69 -10.93 2.14
N PRO A 182 -12.07 -10.95 3.44
CA PRO A 182 -11.28 -11.60 4.48
C PRO A 182 -10.98 -13.07 4.22
N ASP A 183 -11.98 -13.86 3.90
CA ASP A 183 -11.82 -15.31 3.70
C ASP A 183 -10.91 -15.63 2.52
N SER A 184 -11.09 -14.94 1.40
CA SER A 184 -10.25 -15.11 0.21
C SER A 184 -8.79 -14.70 0.48
N TYR A 185 -8.58 -13.63 1.28
CA TYR A 185 -7.23 -13.21 1.66
C TYR A 185 -6.56 -14.20 2.62
N LEU A 186 -7.27 -14.71 3.61
CA LEU A 186 -6.74 -15.69 4.55
C LEU A 186 -6.39 -17.03 3.87
N GLU A 187 -7.13 -17.41 2.84
CA GLU A 187 -6.84 -18.59 2.03
C GLU A 187 -5.65 -18.36 1.10
N GLN A 188 -5.68 -17.26 0.30
CA GLN A 188 -4.67 -16.99 -0.73
C GLN A 188 -3.37 -16.40 -0.18
N LYS A 189 -3.41 -15.66 0.94
CA LYS A 189 -2.29 -14.99 1.64
C LYS A 189 -1.58 -13.87 0.86
N HIS A 190 -2.13 -13.42 -0.24
CA HIS A 190 -1.66 -12.30 -1.05
C HIS A 190 -2.82 -11.71 -1.86
N PHE A 191 -2.61 -10.53 -2.48
CA PHE A 191 -3.65 -9.77 -3.19
C PHE A 191 -3.72 -10.04 -4.70
N PHE A 192 -2.81 -10.83 -5.27
CA PHE A 192 -2.64 -10.96 -6.71
C PHE A 192 -3.28 -12.23 -7.26
N GLY A 193 -3.62 -12.24 -8.55
CA GLY A 193 -4.15 -13.41 -9.24
C GLY A 193 -5.38 -13.12 -10.10
N ALA A 194 -5.97 -14.17 -10.65
CA ALA A 194 -7.10 -14.07 -11.59
C ALA A 194 -8.37 -13.43 -10.99
N LYS A 195 -8.49 -13.44 -9.66
CA LYS A 195 -9.60 -12.82 -8.91
C LYS A 195 -9.29 -11.39 -8.44
N ALA A 196 -8.21 -10.77 -8.93
CA ALA A 196 -7.81 -9.42 -8.57
C ALA A 196 -8.10 -8.42 -9.69
N LEU A 197 -8.72 -7.30 -9.33
CA LEU A 197 -8.87 -6.12 -10.18
C LEU A 197 -7.64 -5.21 -10.04
N SER A 198 -7.30 -4.49 -11.10
CA SER A 198 -6.36 -3.38 -11.03
C SER A 198 -7.10 -2.06 -10.84
N TYR A 199 -6.54 -1.12 -10.07
CA TYR A 199 -6.90 0.29 -10.05
C TYR A 199 -5.67 1.10 -10.48
N ILE A 200 -5.72 1.73 -11.67
CA ILE A 200 -4.55 2.42 -12.22
C ILE A 200 -4.47 3.83 -11.66
N MET A 201 -3.32 4.16 -11.07
CA MET A 201 -2.96 5.50 -10.59
C MET A 201 -1.84 6.05 -11.47
N ASN A 202 -1.75 7.38 -11.56
CA ASN A 202 -0.64 8.03 -12.25
C ASN A 202 0.66 7.97 -11.41
N ASP A 203 1.80 8.31 -12.03
CA ASP A 203 3.11 8.25 -11.37
C ASP A 203 3.24 9.22 -10.21
N LYS A 204 2.69 10.44 -10.33
CA LYS A 204 2.71 11.48 -9.30
C LYS A 204 2.06 10.98 -8.00
N ASP A 205 0.88 10.36 -8.10
CA ASP A 205 0.11 9.87 -6.95
C ASP A 205 0.59 8.50 -6.44
N SER A 206 1.56 7.90 -7.16
CA SER A 206 2.10 6.55 -6.89
C SER A 206 3.47 6.56 -6.22
N ILE A 207 3.89 7.68 -5.62
CA ILE A 207 5.15 7.75 -4.86
C ILE A 207 5.03 6.88 -3.61
N ASP A 208 5.97 5.95 -3.46
CA ASP A 208 6.15 5.11 -2.28
C ASP A 208 7.46 5.50 -1.59
N ILE A 209 7.39 5.95 -0.35
CA ILE A 209 8.56 6.46 0.39
C ILE A 209 9.32 5.30 1.01
N ASP A 210 10.43 4.90 0.40
CA ASP A 210 11.37 3.92 0.93
C ASP A 210 12.68 4.55 1.42
N GLY A 211 13.09 5.65 0.80
CA GLY A 211 14.32 6.35 1.09
C GLY A 211 14.19 7.87 1.12
N ILE A 212 15.34 8.53 1.34
CA ILE A 212 15.40 9.99 1.43
C ILE A 212 15.01 10.68 0.11
N LEU A 213 15.33 10.08 -1.02
CA LEU A 213 15.00 10.64 -2.34
C LEU A 213 13.49 10.67 -2.56
N ASP A 214 12.78 9.59 -2.20
CA ASP A 214 11.33 9.52 -2.32
C ASP A 214 10.66 10.57 -1.44
N LEU A 215 11.19 10.75 -0.19
CA LEU A 215 10.71 11.77 0.73
C LEU A 215 10.87 13.19 0.16
N LEU A 216 12.00 13.46 -0.48
CA LEU A 216 12.26 14.78 -1.11
C LEU A 216 11.32 15.01 -2.31
N VAL A 217 11.10 13.98 -3.13
CA VAL A 217 10.15 14.05 -4.26
C VAL A 217 8.73 14.29 -3.74
N ALA A 218 8.30 13.54 -2.71
CA ALA A 218 6.98 13.74 -2.11
C ALA A 218 6.82 15.16 -1.53
N LYS A 219 7.83 15.69 -0.82
CA LYS A 219 7.84 17.09 -0.32
C LYS A 219 7.71 18.11 -1.46
N LEU A 220 8.44 17.91 -2.55
CA LEU A 220 8.36 18.77 -3.72
C LEU A 220 6.95 18.76 -4.32
N LEU A 221 6.37 17.58 -4.52
CA LEU A 221 5.04 17.42 -5.12
C LEU A 221 3.91 18.00 -4.24
N ILE A 222 4.02 17.91 -2.92
CA ILE A 222 3.04 18.51 -1.99
C ILE A 222 3.14 20.03 -1.99
N ASN A 223 4.37 20.59 -2.03
CA ASN A 223 4.59 22.04 -1.96
C ASN A 223 4.50 22.74 -3.31
N SER A 224 4.48 22.00 -4.41
CA SER A 224 4.32 22.55 -5.74
C SER A 224 2.87 22.41 -6.18
N ASP A 225 2.25 23.51 -6.61
CA ASP A 225 0.96 23.52 -7.32
C ASP A 225 1.13 22.96 -8.76
N ILE A 226 1.95 21.90 -8.91
CA ILE A 226 2.15 21.25 -10.21
C ILE A 226 0.90 20.40 -10.47
N GLU A 227 -0.01 20.92 -11.28
CA GLU A 227 -1.14 20.20 -11.86
C GLU A 227 -0.68 19.11 -12.85
#